data_9d8e4496ddb9ab6e86745939739704b2
#
_entry.id   9d8e4496ddb9ab6e86745939739704b2
#
_cell.length_a   1.000
_cell.length_b   1.000
_cell.length_c   1.000
_cell.angle_alpha   90.00
_cell.angle_beta   90.00
_cell.angle_gamma   90.00
#
_symmetry.space_group_name_H-M   'P 1'
#
loop_
_entity.id
_entity.type
_entity.pdbx_description
1 polymer ?
#
loop_
_entity_poly.entity_id
_entity_poly.type
_entity_poly.pdbx_seq_one_letter_code
_entity_poly.pdbx_strand_id
1 'polypeptide(L)'
;YRVINKTATEQSAEAMVQEIVNVMLQSLINNSIEGLLLDIYYTWADSTEKAPSLKLFIHNYALSDDLNPLTVHPDHPFTELDRKVIKALSHAMKYDKDTTDIIGFIKKRVQSKKALTFKPAWLQSVLTLCAFSINGMEDATTYEKIAEYYKQKYAALDTSMRKIYVAWLNDESTLRPLQEYYTIFNKVLLTKWYSTGLPYQPNQQDLIKQLLADDKRTAVIVC
;
A
#
# COMPACT_ATOMS: atom_id res chain seq x y z
N TYR A 1 33.48 -6.29 -9.86
CA TYR A 1 34.03 -7.27 -8.92
C TYR A 1 34.61 -6.60 -7.67
N ARG A 2 35.24 -5.41 -7.77
CA ARG A 2 35.71 -4.67 -6.57
C ARG A 2 34.57 -4.40 -5.58
N VAL A 3 33.37 -4.21 -6.08
CA VAL A 3 32.18 -3.92 -5.26
C VAL A 3 31.83 -5.08 -4.33
N ILE A 4 32.17 -6.31 -4.69
CA ILE A 4 31.88 -7.51 -3.90
C ILE A 4 33.17 -8.14 -3.36
N ASN A 5 34.29 -7.39 -3.35
CA ASN A 5 35.60 -7.82 -2.86
C ASN A 5 36.11 -9.12 -3.49
N LYS A 6 35.83 -9.35 -4.77
CA LYS A 6 36.29 -10.52 -5.53
C LYS A 6 37.25 -10.12 -6.64
N THR A 7 38.20 -11.02 -6.94
CA THR A 7 39.10 -10.88 -8.09
C THR A 7 38.44 -11.45 -9.34
N ALA A 8 38.65 -10.80 -10.50
CA ALA A 8 38.20 -11.32 -11.78
C ALA A 8 38.97 -12.63 -12.09
N THR A 9 38.20 -13.69 -12.34
CA THR A 9 38.67 -14.96 -12.88
C THR A 9 38.25 -15.04 -14.35
N GLU A 10 38.61 -16.11 -15.07
CA GLU A 10 38.24 -16.33 -16.48
C GLU A 10 36.69 -16.55 -16.71
N GLN A 11 35.86 -15.87 -15.97
CA GLN A 11 34.40 -15.97 -16.09
C GLN A 11 33.90 -15.00 -17.20
N SER A 12 32.78 -15.37 -17.84
CA SER A 12 32.10 -14.47 -18.77
C SER A 12 31.57 -13.22 -18.07
N ALA A 13 31.39 -12.14 -18.80
CA ALA A 13 30.83 -10.89 -18.28
C ALA A 13 29.43 -11.11 -17.68
N GLU A 14 28.63 -12.01 -18.30
CA GLU A 14 27.29 -12.36 -17.79
C GLU A 14 27.37 -13.07 -16.42
N ALA A 15 28.30 -14.00 -16.25
CA ALA A 15 28.47 -14.70 -14.98
C ALA A 15 28.91 -13.73 -13.86
N MET A 16 29.76 -12.76 -14.20
CA MET A 16 30.16 -11.70 -13.26
C MET A 16 29.00 -10.81 -12.84
N VAL A 17 28.15 -10.41 -13.79
CA VAL A 17 26.96 -9.61 -13.51
C VAL A 17 26.00 -10.40 -12.62
N GLN A 18 25.73 -11.67 -12.96
CA GLN A 18 24.86 -12.54 -12.17
C GLN A 18 25.35 -12.67 -10.72
N GLU A 19 26.66 -12.81 -10.52
CA GLU A 19 27.23 -12.92 -9.19
C GLU A 19 27.06 -11.61 -8.38
N ILE A 20 27.33 -10.45 -8.99
CA ILE A 20 27.12 -9.14 -8.36
C ILE A 20 25.64 -8.98 -7.95
N VAL A 21 24.71 -9.32 -8.84
CA VAL A 21 23.27 -9.24 -8.56
C VAL A 21 22.88 -10.19 -7.42
N ASN A 22 23.37 -11.41 -7.40
CA ASN A 22 23.08 -12.36 -6.33
C ASN A 22 23.59 -11.85 -4.97
N VAL A 23 24.82 -11.32 -4.91
CA VAL A 23 25.36 -10.72 -3.68
C VAL A 23 24.53 -9.51 -3.24
N MET A 24 24.11 -8.67 -4.18
CA MET A 24 23.28 -7.50 -3.92
C MET A 24 21.91 -7.90 -3.35
N LEU A 25 21.21 -8.86 -3.97
CA LEU A 25 19.92 -9.36 -3.49
C LEU A 25 20.05 -10.03 -2.12
N GLN A 26 21.10 -10.84 -1.91
CA GLN A 26 21.37 -11.46 -0.62
C GLN A 26 21.63 -10.42 0.48
N SER A 27 22.36 -9.35 0.16
CA SER A 27 22.66 -8.27 1.11
C SER A 27 21.40 -7.45 1.47
N LEU A 28 20.46 -7.28 0.52
CA LEU A 28 19.14 -6.70 0.79
C LEU A 28 18.32 -7.57 1.74
N ILE A 29 18.32 -8.89 1.53
CA ILE A 29 17.62 -9.85 2.38
C ILE A 29 18.18 -9.85 3.80
N ASN A 30 19.50 -9.82 3.93
CA ASN A 30 20.18 -9.80 5.23
C ASN A 30 20.18 -8.40 5.88
N ASN A 31 19.61 -7.39 5.22
CA ASN A 31 19.64 -5.99 5.64
C ASN A 31 21.07 -5.47 5.93
N SER A 32 22.02 -5.93 5.14
CA SER A 32 23.46 -5.61 5.26
C SER A 32 24.03 -4.88 4.05
N ILE A 33 23.17 -4.50 3.10
CA ILE A 33 23.61 -3.76 1.91
C ILE A 33 23.99 -2.33 2.28
N GLU A 34 25.17 -1.89 1.84
CA GLU A 34 25.68 -0.55 2.14
C GLU A 34 26.65 -0.03 1.05
N GLY A 35 27.03 1.24 1.17
CA GLY A 35 28.03 1.89 0.33
C GLY A 35 27.73 1.79 -1.17
N LEU A 36 28.79 1.55 -1.96
CA LEU A 36 28.70 1.52 -3.42
C LEU A 36 27.71 0.47 -3.95
N LEU A 37 27.57 -0.68 -3.28
CA LEU A 37 26.64 -1.72 -3.70
C LEU A 37 25.18 -1.25 -3.58
N LEU A 38 24.85 -0.51 -2.53
CA LEU A 38 23.53 0.11 -2.35
C LEU A 38 23.27 1.20 -3.40
N ASP A 39 24.26 2.02 -3.73
CA ASP A 39 24.12 3.06 -4.76
C ASP A 39 23.88 2.44 -6.15
N ILE A 40 24.56 1.36 -6.48
CA ILE A 40 24.33 0.59 -7.71
C ILE A 40 22.90 0.04 -7.72
N TYR A 41 22.44 -0.53 -6.61
CA TYR A 41 21.06 -1.03 -6.50
C TYR A 41 20.05 0.07 -6.76
N TYR A 42 20.15 1.23 -6.10
CA TYR A 42 19.22 2.34 -6.31
C TYR A 42 19.25 2.87 -7.74
N THR A 43 20.43 2.99 -8.33
CA THR A 43 20.56 3.41 -9.72
C THR A 43 19.85 2.44 -10.67
N TRP A 44 19.87 1.14 -10.38
CA TRP A 44 19.15 0.13 -11.15
C TRP A 44 17.64 0.18 -10.88
N ALA A 45 17.25 0.21 -9.62
CA ALA A 45 15.86 0.17 -9.19
C ALA A 45 15.06 1.39 -9.70
N ASP A 46 15.70 2.57 -9.71
CA ASP A 46 15.07 3.82 -10.11
C ASP A 46 15.21 4.12 -11.61
N SER A 47 15.95 3.29 -12.36
CA SER A 47 16.12 3.46 -13.83
C SER A 47 15.05 2.69 -14.60
N THR A 48 14.29 3.40 -15.42
CA THR A 48 13.27 2.80 -16.30
C THR A 48 13.85 1.86 -17.36
N GLU A 49 15.07 2.11 -17.82
CA GLU A 49 15.75 1.30 -18.85
C GLU A 49 16.32 0.00 -18.26
N LYS A 50 16.84 0.04 -17.02
CA LYS A 50 17.51 -1.09 -16.37
C LYS A 50 16.57 -1.98 -15.54
N ALA A 51 15.41 -1.46 -15.17
CA ALA A 51 14.44 -2.20 -14.37
C ALA A 51 13.97 -3.54 -15.00
N PRO A 52 13.78 -3.68 -16.33
CA PRO A 52 13.42 -4.95 -16.94
C PRO A 52 14.47 -6.05 -16.71
N SER A 53 15.75 -5.73 -16.85
CA SER A 53 16.85 -6.69 -16.61
C SER A 53 16.90 -7.12 -15.14
N LEU A 54 16.81 -6.15 -14.21
CA LEU A 54 16.78 -6.46 -12.77
C LEU A 54 15.56 -7.31 -12.41
N LYS A 55 14.40 -7.09 -13.01
CA LYS A 55 13.20 -7.91 -12.79
C LYS A 55 13.40 -9.38 -13.12
N LEU A 56 14.18 -9.69 -14.18
CA LEU A 56 14.49 -11.07 -14.53
C LEU A 56 15.32 -11.76 -13.44
N PHE A 57 16.33 -11.07 -12.91
CA PHE A 57 17.14 -11.60 -11.82
C PHE A 57 16.33 -11.79 -10.53
N ILE A 58 15.46 -10.83 -10.19
CA ILE A 58 14.57 -10.91 -9.03
C ILE A 58 13.63 -12.10 -9.17
N HIS A 59 13.03 -12.29 -10.35
CA HIS A 59 12.12 -13.40 -10.61
C HIS A 59 12.78 -14.78 -10.42
N ASN A 60 14.06 -14.90 -10.80
CA ASN A 60 14.80 -16.12 -10.69
C ASN A 60 15.47 -16.33 -9.31
N TYR A 61 15.35 -15.35 -8.41
CA TYR A 61 15.95 -15.44 -7.09
C TYR A 61 15.04 -16.22 -6.14
N ALA A 62 15.57 -17.33 -5.59
CA ALA A 62 14.84 -18.16 -4.64
C ALA A 62 14.87 -17.53 -3.24
N LEU A 63 13.70 -17.07 -2.76
CA LEU A 63 13.51 -16.64 -1.38
C LEU A 63 13.31 -17.87 -0.49
N SER A 64 13.88 -17.85 0.72
CA SER A 64 13.59 -18.87 1.73
C SER A 64 12.17 -18.73 2.25
N ASP A 65 11.48 -19.85 2.44
CA ASP A 65 10.12 -19.87 3.00
C ASP A 65 10.09 -19.36 4.44
N ASP A 66 11.13 -19.62 5.21
CA ASP A 66 11.28 -19.22 6.63
C ASP A 66 11.76 -17.78 6.80
N LEU A 67 11.98 -17.04 5.71
CA LEU A 67 12.47 -15.67 5.78
C LEU A 67 11.46 -14.76 6.50
N ASN A 68 11.93 -14.12 7.58
CA ASN A 68 11.14 -13.08 8.25
C ASN A 68 11.14 -11.79 7.41
N PRO A 69 10.00 -11.36 6.85
CA PRO A 69 9.96 -10.21 5.98
C PRO A 69 10.26 -8.87 6.69
N LEU A 70 10.17 -8.82 8.03
CA LEU A 70 10.42 -7.60 8.79
C LEU A 70 11.91 -7.31 9.03
N THR A 71 12.77 -8.29 8.77
CA THR A 71 14.22 -8.15 8.95
C THR A 71 14.98 -7.75 7.69
N VAL A 72 14.30 -7.73 6.54
CA VAL A 72 14.89 -7.38 5.24
C VAL A 72 15.04 -5.86 5.09
N HIS A 73 15.90 -5.43 4.18
CA HIS A 73 16.05 -4.01 3.86
C HIS A 73 14.72 -3.42 3.33
N PRO A 74 14.24 -2.26 3.85
CA PRO A 74 12.93 -1.71 3.46
C PRO A 74 12.77 -1.42 1.96
N ASP A 75 13.86 -1.24 1.22
CA ASP A 75 13.82 -0.99 -0.22
C ASP A 75 14.03 -2.26 -1.06
N HIS A 76 13.81 -3.45 -0.49
CA HIS A 76 13.88 -4.71 -1.22
C HIS A 76 12.96 -4.74 -2.46
N PRO A 77 13.27 -5.51 -3.52
CA PRO A 77 12.48 -5.53 -4.74
C PRO A 77 11.36 -6.60 -4.75
N PHE A 78 11.17 -7.36 -3.66
CA PHE A 78 10.33 -8.54 -3.63
C PHE A 78 8.91 -8.23 -3.18
N THR A 79 7.95 -8.14 -4.12
CA THR A 79 6.51 -7.95 -3.81
C THR A 79 5.94 -9.08 -2.97
N GLU A 80 6.52 -10.28 -3.06
CA GLU A 80 6.10 -11.41 -2.25
C GLU A 80 6.34 -11.19 -0.76
N LEU A 81 7.45 -10.55 -0.40
CA LEU A 81 7.73 -10.19 0.99
C LEU A 81 6.73 -9.13 1.49
N ASP A 82 6.35 -8.16 0.64
CA ASP A 82 5.29 -7.22 0.98
C ASP A 82 3.98 -7.93 1.30
N ARG A 83 3.63 -8.96 0.50
CA ARG A 83 2.45 -9.77 0.78
C ARG A 83 2.55 -10.54 2.09
N LYS A 84 3.72 -11.13 2.41
CA LYS A 84 3.96 -11.79 3.71
C LYS A 84 3.78 -10.81 4.88
N VAL A 85 4.27 -9.55 4.75
CA VAL A 85 4.09 -8.49 5.77
C VAL A 85 2.60 -8.19 6.02
N ILE A 86 1.79 -8.05 4.97
CA ILE A 86 0.37 -7.75 5.14
C ILE A 86 -0.41 -8.96 5.69
N LYS A 87 -0.04 -10.18 5.32
CA LYS A 87 -0.59 -11.39 5.94
C LYS A 87 -0.30 -11.43 7.45
N ALA A 88 0.93 -11.09 7.85
CA ALA A 88 1.30 -10.99 9.26
C ALA A 88 0.51 -9.89 9.99
N LEU A 89 0.32 -8.71 9.36
CA LEU A 89 -0.50 -7.62 9.89
C LEU A 89 -1.95 -8.07 10.11
N SER A 90 -2.55 -8.63 9.07
CA SER A 90 -3.93 -9.14 9.12
C SER A 90 -4.12 -10.21 10.20
N HIS A 91 -3.17 -11.14 10.31
CA HIS A 91 -3.17 -12.14 11.37
C HIS A 91 -3.06 -11.51 12.76
N ALA A 92 -2.18 -10.52 12.94
CA ALA A 92 -2.04 -9.82 14.22
C ALA A 92 -3.32 -9.07 14.59
N MET A 93 -3.96 -8.37 13.64
CA MET A 93 -5.26 -7.69 13.86
C MET A 93 -6.37 -8.68 14.24
N LYS A 94 -6.44 -9.83 13.56
CA LYS A 94 -7.46 -10.86 13.85
C LYS A 94 -7.41 -11.39 15.28
N TYR A 95 -6.22 -11.47 15.85
CA TYR A 95 -5.97 -12.05 17.17
C TYR A 95 -5.59 -11.01 18.23
N ASP A 96 -5.86 -9.74 17.95
CA ASP A 96 -5.59 -8.60 18.85
C ASP A 96 -4.14 -8.57 19.37
N LYS A 97 -3.18 -8.88 18.49
CA LYS A 97 -1.75 -8.86 18.79
C LYS A 97 -1.14 -7.51 18.47
N ASP A 98 0.00 -7.21 19.07
CA ASP A 98 0.76 -6.00 18.78
C ASP A 98 1.16 -5.94 17.29
N THR A 99 0.85 -4.81 16.65
CA THR A 99 1.13 -4.52 15.23
C THR A 99 2.22 -3.47 15.05
N THR A 100 2.81 -2.98 16.13
CA THR A 100 3.73 -1.82 16.12
C THR A 100 4.91 -2.02 15.20
N ASP A 101 5.61 -3.16 15.29
CA ASP A 101 6.77 -3.45 14.45
C ASP A 101 6.41 -3.62 12.99
N ILE A 102 5.27 -4.26 12.70
CA ILE A 102 4.78 -4.47 11.33
C ILE A 102 4.43 -3.13 10.69
N ILE A 103 3.67 -2.29 11.38
CA ILE A 103 3.31 -0.95 10.90
C ILE A 103 4.57 -0.08 10.76
N GLY A 104 5.51 -0.18 11.69
CA GLY A 104 6.80 0.49 11.63
C GLY A 104 7.62 0.10 10.39
N PHE A 105 7.64 -1.17 10.02
CA PHE A 105 8.27 -1.64 8.79
C PHE A 105 7.56 -1.08 7.54
N ILE A 106 6.23 -1.20 7.46
CA ILE A 106 5.44 -0.66 6.34
C ILE A 106 5.69 0.84 6.18
N LYS A 107 5.74 1.58 7.29
CA LYS A 107 6.02 3.02 7.28
C LYS A 107 7.41 3.32 6.69
N LYS A 108 8.47 2.63 7.14
CA LYS A 108 9.82 2.79 6.58
C LYS A 108 9.85 2.53 5.08
N ARG A 109 9.20 1.44 4.64
CA ARG A 109 9.14 1.07 3.24
C ARG A 109 8.40 2.10 2.38
N VAL A 110 7.24 2.58 2.82
CA VAL A 110 6.43 3.58 2.11
C VAL A 110 7.13 4.94 2.06
N GLN A 111 7.76 5.36 3.13
CA GLN A 111 8.40 6.68 3.23
C GLN A 111 9.72 6.79 2.45
N SER A 112 10.39 5.68 2.19
CA SER A 112 11.59 5.72 1.36
C SER A 112 11.23 6.11 -0.08
N LYS A 113 11.99 7.07 -0.63
CA LYS A 113 11.84 7.52 -2.02
C LYS A 113 12.72 6.73 -3.00
N LYS A 114 13.32 5.63 -2.53
CA LYS A 114 14.20 4.77 -3.32
C LYS A 114 13.46 3.51 -3.76
N ALA A 115 13.89 2.93 -4.87
CA ALA A 115 13.34 1.70 -5.43
C ALA A 115 11.80 1.74 -5.62
N LEU A 116 11.24 2.88 -6.01
CA LEU A 116 9.78 3.10 -6.16
C LEU A 116 9.12 2.12 -7.13
N THR A 117 9.87 1.68 -8.16
CA THR A 117 9.39 0.73 -9.18
C THR A 117 8.94 -0.61 -8.57
N PHE A 118 9.48 -0.99 -7.42
CA PHE A 118 9.20 -2.27 -6.77
C PHE A 118 8.19 -2.17 -5.61
N LYS A 119 7.78 -0.95 -5.23
CA LYS A 119 6.85 -0.74 -4.11
C LYS A 119 5.41 -0.87 -4.59
N PRO A 120 4.64 -1.82 -4.07
CA PRO A 120 3.22 -1.90 -4.42
C PRO A 120 2.44 -0.67 -3.95
N ALA A 121 1.64 -0.10 -4.84
CA ALA A 121 0.84 1.10 -4.53
C ALA A 121 -0.15 0.89 -3.37
N TRP A 122 -0.62 -0.33 -3.15
CA TRP A 122 -1.54 -0.66 -2.07
C TRP A 122 -0.91 -0.60 -0.67
N LEU A 123 0.45 -0.65 -0.54
CA LEU A 123 1.13 -0.47 0.76
C LEU A 123 0.81 0.88 1.41
N GLN A 124 0.80 1.96 0.61
CA GLN A 124 0.41 3.28 1.11
C GLN A 124 -1.03 3.27 1.64
N SER A 125 -1.92 2.51 1.00
CA SER A 125 -3.32 2.39 1.42
C SER A 125 -3.45 1.63 2.74
N VAL A 126 -2.65 0.58 2.96
CA VAL A 126 -2.60 -0.13 4.25
C VAL A 126 -2.07 0.79 5.35
N LEU A 127 -1.02 1.57 5.06
CA LEU A 127 -0.50 2.54 6.03
C LEU A 127 -1.55 3.60 6.38
N THR A 128 -2.31 4.09 5.40
CA THR A 128 -3.40 5.05 5.61
C THR A 128 -4.49 4.45 6.51
N LEU A 129 -4.86 3.18 6.29
CA LEU A 129 -5.84 2.48 7.13
C LEU A 129 -5.33 2.37 8.58
N CYS A 130 -4.09 1.93 8.77
CA CYS A 130 -3.51 1.73 10.11
C CYS A 130 -3.26 3.04 10.87
N ALA A 131 -2.95 4.12 10.16
CA ALA A 131 -2.69 5.44 10.75
C ALA A 131 -3.95 6.28 10.94
N PHE A 132 -5.10 5.81 10.47
CA PHE A 132 -6.33 6.59 10.55
C PHE A 132 -6.80 6.72 12.00
N SER A 133 -7.22 7.92 12.36
CA SER A 133 -7.87 8.22 13.63
C SER A 133 -9.17 8.96 13.38
N ILE A 134 -10.24 8.53 14.06
CA ILE A 134 -11.57 9.13 13.96
C ILE A 134 -11.72 10.44 14.76
N ASN A 135 -10.65 10.93 15.33
CA ASN A 135 -10.63 12.16 16.13
C ASN A 135 -11.25 13.35 15.39
N GLY A 136 -12.04 14.12 16.10
CA GLY A 136 -12.79 15.27 15.58
C GLY A 136 -14.14 14.92 14.96
N MET A 137 -14.52 13.63 14.91
CA MET A 137 -15.87 13.24 14.51
C MET A 137 -16.91 13.59 15.57
N GLU A 138 -16.55 13.59 16.83
CA GLU A 138 -17.41 13.99 17.95
C GLU A 138 -17.90 15.43 17.83
N ASP A 139 -17.07 16.33 17.28
CA ASP A 139 -17.37 17.75 17.08
C ASP A 139 -18.29 18.00 15.86
N ALA A 140 -18.44 17.00 15.01
CA ALA A 140 -19.30 17.07 13.84
C ALA A 140 -20.78 16.83 14.22
N THR A 141 -21.46 17.89 14.63
CA THR A 141 -22.85 17.85 15.15
C THR A 141 -23.91 18.20 14.11
N THR A 142 -23.52 18.67 12.93
CA THR A 142 -24.44 18.98 11.81
C THR A 142 -24.06 18.20 10.56
N TYR A 143 -25.01 18.06 9.64
CA TYR A 143 -24.77 17.41 8.35
C TYR A 143 -23.58 17.99 7.59
N GLU A 144 -23.50 19.32 7.52
CA GLU A 144 -22.42 20.03 6.82
C GLU A 144 -21.05 19.71 7.43
N LYS A 145 -20.94 19.69 8.75
CA LYS A 145 -19.72 19.34 9.46
C LYS A 145 -19.32 17.88 9.22
N ILE A 146 -20.30 16.97 9.20
CA ILE A 146 -20.03 15.54 8.90
C ILE A 146 -19.58 15.39 7.44
N ALA A 147 -20.26 16.06 6.49
CA ALA A 147 -19.87 16.06 5.09
C ALA A 147 -18.47 16.65 4.86
N GLU A 148 -18.12 17.71 5.58
CA GLU A 148 -16.80 18.32 5.53
C GLU A 148 -15.74 17.39 6.11
N TYR A 149 -15.99 16.75 7.26
CA TYR A 149 -15.12 15.73 7.84
C TYR A 149 -14.89 14.56 6.86
N TYR A 150 -15.95 14.09 6.22
CA TYR A 150 -15.86 13.04 5.20
C TYR A 150 -14.91 13.46 4.08
N LYS A 151 -15.12 14.64 3.50
CA LYS A 151 -14.30 15.13 2.38
C LYS A 151 -12.84 15.31 2.77
N GLN A 152 -12.56 15.86 3.93
CA GLN A 152 -11.21 16.22 4.34
C GLN A 152 -10.41 15.04 4.87
N LYS A 153 -11.03 14.07 5.54
CA LYS A 153 -10.36 12.99 6.24
C LYS A 153 -10.79 11.60 5.79
N TYR A 154 -12.11 11.34 5.82
CA TYR A 154 -12.62 9.99 5.67
C TYR A 154 -12.55 9.47 4.23
N ALA A 155 -12.71 10.32 3.23
CA ALA A 155 -12.66 9.94 1.82
C ALA A 155 -11.31 9.28 1.42
N ALA A 156 -10.20 9.72 2.04
CA ALA A 156 -8.89 9.11 1.84
C ALA A 156 -8.84 7.67 2.40
N LEU A 157 -9.46 7.44 3.58
CA LEU A 157 -9.59 6.11 4.17
C LEU A 157 -10.45 5.19 3.29
N ASP A 158 -11.62 5.66 2.85
CA ASP A 158 -12.52 4.91 1.98
C ASP A 158 -11.85 4.52 0.66
N THR A 159 -11.17 5.47 0.02
CA THR A 159 -10.37 5.23 -1.18
C THR A 159 -9.26 4.19 -0.93
N SER A 160 -8.60 4.28 0.22
CA SER A 160 -7.55 3.32 0.60
C SER A 160 -8.12 1.92 0.80
N MET A 161 -9.28 1.80 1.47
CA MET A 161 -9.92 0.50 1.66
C MET A 161 -10.33 -0.14 0.33
N ARG A 162 -10.82 0.63 -0.64
CA ARG A 162 -11.12 0.11 -1.99
C ARG A 162 -9.87 -0.43 -2.71
N LYS A 163 -8.73 0.27 -2.60
CA LYS A 163 -7.45 -0.20 -3.16
C LYS A 163 -6.95 -1.48 -2.49
N ILE A 164 -7.09 -1.58 -1.17
CA ILE A 164 -6.79 -2.80 -0.41
C ILE A 164 -7.70 -3.94 -0.89
N TYR A 165 -9.00 -3.70 -1.01
CA TYR A 165 -9.96 -4.68 -1.48
C TYR A 165 -9.56 -5.25 -2.85
N VAL A 166 -9.28 -4.39 -3.83
CA VAL A 166 -8.86 -4.83 -5.17
C VAL A 166 -7.56 -5.64 -5.13
N ALA A 167 -6.58 -5.24 -4.30
CA ALA A 167 -5.30 -5.93 -4.21
C ALA A 167 -5.38 -7.32 -3.57
N TRP A 168 -6.39 -7.56 -2.72
CA TRP A 168 -6.55 -8.77 -1.90
C TRP A 168 -7.87 -9.50 -2.13
N LEU A 169 -8.58 -9.20 -3.22
CA LEU A 169 -9.89 -9.78 -3.54
C LEU A 169 -9.92 -11.31 -3.49
N ASN A 170 -8.83 -11.97 -3.89
CA ASN A 170 -8.71 -13.42 -3.94
C ASN A 170 -8.07 -14.02 -2.67
N ASP A 171 -7.84 -13.25 -1.61
CA ASP A 171 -7.28 -13.69 -0.34
C ASP A 171 -8.13 -13.14 0.82
N GLU A 172 -9.31 -13.74 0.99
CA GLU A 172 -10.29 -13.33 2.01
C GLU A 172 -9.71 -13.41 3.42
N SER A 173 -8.85 -14.39 3.68
CA SER A 173 -8.24 -14.57 5.00
C SER A 173 -7.38 -13.38 5.42
N THR A 174 -6.72 -12.73 4.47
CA THR A 174 -5.95 -11.50 4.67
C THR A 174 -6.82 -10.26 4.63
N LEU A 175 -7.80 -10.23 3.73
CA LEU A 175 -8.65 -9.05 3.52
C LEU A 175 -9.61 -8.81 4.69
N ARG A 176 -10.24 -9.85 5.21
CA ARG A 176 -11.32 -9.75 6.20
C ARG A 176 -10.93 -9.00 7.48
N PRO A 177 -9.81 -9.28 8.17
CA PRO A 177 -9.42 -8.53 9.36
C PRO A 177 -9.18 -7.03 9.08
N LEU A 178 -8.66 -6.68 7.91
CA LEU A 178 -8.49 -5.29 7.47
C LEU A 178 -9.85 -4.60 7.24
N GLN A 179 -10.82 -5.31 6.68
CA GLN A 179 -12.20 -4.81 6.51
C GLN A 179 -12.91 -4.65 7.86
N GLU A 180 -12.74 -5.59 8.77
CA GLU A 180 -13.31 -5.51 10.12
C GLU A 180 -12.75 -4.30 10.86
N TYR A 181 -11.45 -4.03 10.75
CA TYR A 181 -10.82 -2.84 11.32
C TYR A 181 -11.38 -1.54 10.69
N TYR A 182 -11.50 -1.47 9.37
CA TYR A 182 -12.15 -0.35 8.68
C TYR A 182 -13.61 -0.16 9.14
N THR A 183 -14.35 -1.24 9.36
CA THR A 183 -15.77 -1.21 9.74
C THR A 183 -16.00 -0.52 11.07
N ILE A 184 -15.03 -0.54 11.99
CA ILE A 184 -15.11 0.20 13.27
C ILE A 184 -15.31 1.69 13.00
N PHE A 185 -14.51 2.28 12.13
CA PHE A 185 -14.61 3.69 11.77
C PHE A 185 -15.88 3.99 10.97
N ASN A 186 -16.23 3.09 10.05
CA ASN A 186 -17.42 3.25 9.21
C ASN A 186 -18.72 3.25 10.05
N LYS A 187 -18.81 2.41 11.07
CA LYS A 187 -19.95 2.41 12.00
C LYS A 187 -20.09 3.74 12.73
N VAL A 188 -18.99 4.33 13.20
CA VAL A 188 -19.02 5.64 13.89
C VAL A 188 -19.49 6.73 12.93
N LEU A 189 -18.95 6.79 11.72
CA LEU A 189 -19.38 7.76 10.70
C LEU A 189 -20.87 7.62 10.38
N LEU A 190 -21.35 6.42 10.10
CA LEU A 190 -22.75 6.17 9.76
C LEU A 190 -23.68 6.48 10.92
N THR A 191 -23.31 6.11 12.15
CA THR A 191 -24.12 6.44 13.35
C THR A 191 -24.29 7.95 13.48
N LYS A 192 -23.20 8.71 13.33
CA LYS A 192 -23.26 10.18 13.35
C LYS A 192 -24.11 10.73 12.21
N TRP A 193 -23.91 10.22 11.00
CA TRP A 193 -24.67 10.63 9.81
C TRP A 193 -26.17 10.49 10.02
N TYR A 194 -26.62 9.34 10.49
CA TYR A 194 -28.06 9.08 10.73
C TYR A 194 -28.62 9.80 11.95
N SER A 195 -27.82 10.06 12.98
CA SER A 195 -28.29 10.72 14.22
C SER A 195 -28.48 12.22 14.07
N THR A 196 -27.87 12.87 13.08
CA THR A 196 -27.98 14.32 12.88
C THR A 196 -29.23 14.78 12.18
N GLY A 197 -30.15 13.88 11.81
CA GLY A 197 -31.37 14.22 11.08
C GLY A 197 -30.99 14.87 9.73
N LEU A 198 -30.95 14.08 8.68
CA LEU A 198 -30.61 14.60 7.35
C LEU A 198 -31.59 15.72 6.98
N PRO A 199 -31.13 16.96 6.71
CA PRO A 199 -31.99 17.92 6.05
C PRO A 199 -32.41 17.29 4.72
N TYR A 200 -33.68 17.50 4.34
CA TYR A 200 -34.15 17.07 3.03
C TYR A 200 -33.21 17.64 1.96
N GLN A 201 -32.41 16.78 1.38
CA GLN A 201 -31.65 17.10 0.19
C GLN A 201 -32.32 16.39 -0.98
N PRO A 202 -32.64 17.11 -2.07
CA PRO A 202 -33.16 16.45 -3.25
C PRO A 202 -32.24 15.31 -3.66
N ASN A 203 -32.75 14.10 -3.69
CA ASN A 203 -31.96 12.94 -4.15
C ASN A 203 -31.80 13.02 -5.67
N GLN A 204 -30.98 12.14 -6.24
CA GLN A 204 -30.75 12.13 -7.69
C GLN A 204 -32.08 12.01 -8.50
N GLN A 205 -33.07 11.28 -7.97
CA GLN A 205 -34.38 11.17 -8.63
C GLN A 205 -35.13 12.50 -8.65
N ASP A 206 -35.08 13.27 -7.58
CA ASP A 206 -35.72 14.57 -7.50
C ASP A 206 -35.02 15.59 -8.41
N LEU A 207 -33.69 15.53 -8.50
CA LEU A 207 -32.94 16.33 -9.47
C LEU A 207 -33.31 15.97 -10.91
N ILE A 208 -33.37 14.67 -11.22
CA ILE A 208 -33.78 14.20 -12.55
C ILE A 208 -35.21 14.65 -12.87
N LYS A 209 -36.18 14.54 -11.92
CA LYS A 209 -37.53 15.02 -12.07
C LYS A 209 -37.58 16.51 -12.33
N GLN A 210 -36.80 17.32 -11.61
CA GLN A 210 -36.70 18.77 -11.83
C GLN A 210 -36.15 19.09 -13.22
N LEU A 211 -35.11 18.39 -13.65
CA LEU A 211 -34.51 18.56 -14.99
C LEU A 211 -35.48 18.15 -16.12
N LEU A 212 -36.31 17.12 -15.89
CA LEU A 212 -37.31 16.66 -16.86
C LEU A 212 -38.56 17.53 -16.88
N ALA A 213 -38.86 18.27 -15.80
CA ALA A 213 -39.96 19.22 -15.74
C ALA A 213 -39.69 20.53 -16.49
N ASP A 214 -38.45 20.81 -16.83
CA ASP A 214 -38.05 21.96 -17.64
C ASP A 214 -38.21 21.60 -19.14
N ASP A 215 -38.93 22.41 -19.92
CA ASP A 215 -39.20 22.19 -21.36
C ASP A 215 -37.91 22.17 -22.26
N LYS A 216 -36.77 22.10 -21.67
CA LYS A 216 -35.46 22.04 -22.36
C LYS A 216 -35.04 20.59 -22.61
N ARG A 217 -34.42 20.35 -23.76
CA ARG A 217 -33.76 19.06 -24.03
C ARG A 217 -32.61 18.87 -23.05
N THR A 218 -32.77 17.91 -22.15
CA THR A 218 -31.77 17.59 -21.11
C THR A 218 -31.20 16.21 -21.38
N ALA A 219 -29.85 16.08 -21.40
CA ALA A 219 -29.14 14.81 -21.42
C ALA A 219 -28.50 14.58 -20.03
N VAL A 220 -28.81 13.45 -19.40
CA VAL A 220 -28.18 13.02 -18.15
C VAL A 220 -27.12 12.01 -18.49
N ILE A 221 -25.85 12.33 -18.20
CA ILE A 221 -24.72 11.41 -18.37
C ILE A 221 -24.35 10.92 -16.99
N VAL A 222 -24.42 9.59 -16.78
CA VAL A 222 -23.95 8.92 -15.57
C VAL A 222 -22.56 8.37 -15.86
N CYS A 223 -21.54 8.85 -15.15
CA CYS A 223 -20.17 8.40 -15.25
C CYS A 223 -19.83 7.44 -14.10
#